data_80e571e1176e60227279691bca66a0b8
#
_entry.id   80e571e1176e60227279691bca66a0b8
#
_cell.length_a   1.000
_cell.length_b   1.000
_cell.length_c   1.000
_cell.angle_alpha   90.00
_cell.angle_beta   90.00
_cell.angle_gamma   90.00
#
_symmetry.space_group_name_H-M   'P 1'
#
loop_
_entity.id
_entity.type
_entity.pdbx_description
1 polymer ?
#
loop_
_entity_poly.entity_id
_entity_poly.type
_entity_poly.pdbx_seq_one_letter_code
_entity_poly.pdbx_strand_id
1 'polypeptide(L)'
;VRRPFTCLAMLTTALMVVSTLFLGTAPPAAALQVVTIRGGTVLHAATGAQCVIGFNARSATTPPTYYGVMIGHCSGTYRTTWYADAARTVPVGVTAGASYPIDDYGVVRYTSNTLALPGDLSLGGGALQDITGAATPAVGQSVCHVGRASGVRCGTVTALNVTVNFAEGTVHGLIRSTTCAEPGDDGAPAYSGTRAVGFLVASTGNCASGGVSYYQPVTEVLGAFGLTVY
;
A
#
# COMPACT_ATOMS: atom_id res chain seq x y z
N VAL A 1 48.26 -96.97 -20.98
CA VAL A 1 47.88 -95.70 -21.59
C VAL A 1 46.97 -94.98 -20.65
N ARG A 2 47.45 -93.96 -19.91
CA ARG A 2 46.67 -93.19 -18.91
C ARG A 2 46.25 -91.87 -19.56
N ARG A 3 44.94 -91.59 -19.47
CA ARG A 3 44.37 -90.26 -19.86
C ARG A 3 44.33 -89.37 -18.60
N PRO A 4 44.69 -88.10 -18.71
CA PRO A 4 44.48 -87.16 -17.59
C PRO A 4 43.10 -86.57 -17.64
N PHE A 5 42.44 -86.42 -16.50
CA PHE A 5 41.20 -85.72 -16.23
C PHE A 5 41.51 -84.21 -16.15
N THR A 6 40.84 -83.45 -16.97
CA THR A 6 40.89 -81.98 -16.89
C THR A 6 39.70 -81.46 -16.04
N CYS A 7 40.03 -80.93 -14.87
CA CYS A 7 39.05 -80.23 -14.02
C CYS A 7 38.70 -78.85 -14.62
N LEU A 8 37.41 -78.68 -14.98
CA LEU A 8 36.85 -77.44 -15.40
C LEU A 8 36.40 -76.64 -14.18
N ALA A 9 37.10 -75.56 -13.82
CA ALA A 9 36.74 -74.67 -12.73
C ALA A 9 35.72 -73.69 -13.25
N MET A 10 34.46 -73.73 -12.73
CA MET A 10 33.40 -72.73 -13.00
C MET A 10 33.66 -71.52 -12.09
N LEU A 11 33.98 -70.39 -12.71
CA LEU A 11 33.96 -69.07 -12.07
C LEU A 11 32.53 -68.52 -12.06
N THR A 12 31.92 -68.49 -10.88
CA THR A 12 30.66 -67.78 -10.66
C THR A 12 30.95 -66.31 -10.34
N THR A 13 30.74 -65.41 -11.29
CA THR A 13 30.75 -63.96 -11.11
C THR A 13 29.47 -63.51 -10.42
N ALA A 14 29.56 -63.17 -9.17
CA ALA A 14 28.48 -62.52 -8.41
C ALA A 14 28.36 -61.03 -8.84
N LEU A 15 27.27 -60.70 -9.53
CA LEU A 15 26.94 -59.32 -9.92
C LEU A 15 26.32 -58.61 -8.70
N MET A 16 27.10 -57.79 -7.99
CA MET A 16 26.58 -56.89 -6.95
C MET A 16 25.84 -55.70 -7.62
N VAL A 17 24.50 -55.71 -7.55
CA VAL A 17 23.69 -54.56 -7.91
C VAL A 17 23.73 -53.57 -6.73
N VAL A 18 24.50 -52.50 -6.88
CA VAL A 18 24.51 -51.39 -5.93
C VAL A 18 23.30 -50.50 -6.25
N SER A 19 22.22 -50.67 -5.48
CA SER A 19 21.05 -49.77 -5.54
C SER A 19 21.40 -48.47 -4.83
N THR A 20 21.76 -47.41 -5.58
CA THR A 20 21.90 -46.07 -5.06
C THR A 20 20.52 -45.48 -4.78
N LEU A 21 20.13 -45.42 -3.49
CA LEU A 21 18.97 -44.62 -3.07
C LEU A 21 19.29 -43.14 -3.31
N PHE A 22 18.71 -42.54 -4.33
CA PHE A 22 18.61 -41.09 -4.47
C PHE A 22 17.65 -40.56 -3.39
N LEU A 23 18.18 -40.15 -2.24
CA LEU A 23 17.45 -39.27 -1.32
C LEU A 23 17.29 -37.93 -2.00
N GLY A 24 16.15 -37.76 -2.75
CA GLY A 24 15.74 -36.47 -3.29
C GLY A 24 15.48 -35.51 -2.14
N THR A 25 16.36 -34.53 -1.93
CA THR A 25 16.07 -33.39 -1.04
C THR A 25 14.89 -32.64 -1.65
N ALA A 26 13.73 -32.66 -0.99
CA ALA A 26 12.60 -31.82 -1.36
C ALA A 26 13.08 -30.34 -1.37
N PRO A 27 12.74 -29.54 -2.40
CA PRO A 27 13.08 -28.12 -2.40
C PRO A 27 12.49 -27.47 -1.15
N PRO A 28 13.19 -26.54 -0.49
CA PRO A 28 12.65 -25.82 0.65
C PRO A 28 11.35 -25.15 0.25
N ALA A 29 10.30 -25.35 1.03
CA ALA A 29 9.02 -24.66 0.83
C ALA A 29 9.31 -23.15 0.81
N ALA A 30 9.01 -22.48 -0.32
CA ALA A 30 9.15 -21.03 -0.42
C ALA A 30 8.25 -20.41 0.67
N ALA A 31 8.85 -19.77 1.65
CA ALA A 31 8.10 -19.04 2.66
C ALA A 31 7.28 -17.95 1.95
N LEU A 32 5.96 -17.91 2.18
CA LEU A 32 5.09 -16.86 1.67
C LEU A 32 5.64 -15.52 2.16
N GLN A 33 6.13 -14.70 1.23
CA GLN A 33 6.68 -13.39 1.56
C GLN A 33 5.53 -12.47 1.95
N VAL A 34 5.47 -12.08 3.21
CA VAL A 34 4.48 -11.12 3.70
C VAL A 34 4.85 -9.72 3.19
N VAL A 35 3.93 -9.09 2.48
CA VAL A 35 4.10 -7.72 1.96
C VAL A 35 3.42 -6.74 2.91
N THR A 36 4.14 -5.72 3.34
CA THR A 36 3.61 -4.68 4.22
C THR A 36 3.07 -3.51 3.39
N ILE A 37 1.79 -3.19 3.57
CA ILE A 37 1.13 -2.01 3.01
C ILE A 37 0.76 -1.10 4.18
N ARG A 38 1.28 0.12 4.17
CA ARG A 38 1.03 1.17 5.18
C ARG A 38 0.75 2.51 4.51
N GLY A 39 0.39 3.52 5.26
CA GLY A 39 0.26 4.87 4.70
C GLY A 39 1.57 5.35 4.09
N GLY A 40 1.48 5.95 2.90
CA GLY A 40 2.62 6.31 2.06
C GLY A 40 3.05 5.24 1.06
N THR A 41 2.53 4.00 1.14
CA THR A 41 2.85 2.95 0.16
C THR A 41 2.25 3.27 -1.20
N VAL A 42 3.06 3.19 -2.26
CA VAL A 42 2.61 3.30 -3.65
C VAL A 42 2.05 1.96 -4.10
N LEU A 43 0.83 1.98 -4.63
CA LEU A 43 0.24 0.85 -5.34
C LEU A 43 0.24 1.09 -6.85
N HIS A 44 0.28 0.00 -7.59
CA HIS A 44 0.29 -0.01 -9.06
C HIS A 44 -1.00 -0.64 -9.58
N ALA A 45 -1.78 0.12 -10.36
CA ALA A 45 -3.00 -0.39 -10.96
C ALA A 45 -2.71 -1.32 -12.14
N ALA A 46 -3.61 -2.25 -12.41
CA ALA A 46 -3.58 -3.06 -13.63
C ALA A 46 -3.54 -2.21 -14.92
N THR A 47 -4.11 -1.01 -14.88
CA THR A 47 -4.13 -0.02 -15.98
C THR A 47 -2.78 0.71 -16.18
N GLY A 48 -1.83 0.57 -15.25
CA GLY A 48 -0.54 1.26 -15.25
C GLY A 48 -0.50 2.53 -14.40
N ALA A 49 -1.63 3.01 -13.86
CA ALA A 49 -1.66 4.13 -12.93
C ALA A 49 -0.97 3.77 -11.60
N GLN A 50 -0.48 4.79 -10.91
CA GLN A 50 0.10 4.68 -9.56
C GLN A 50 -0.71 5.55 -8.60
N CYS A 51 -0.95 5.04 -7.39
CA CYS A 51 -1.67 5.76 -6.36
C CYS A 51 -1.05 5.48 -4.99
N VAL A 52 -1.07 6.48 -4.11
CA VAL A 52 -0.52 6.35 -2.75
C VAL A 52 -1.64 5.93 -1.80
N ILE A 53 -1.39 4.93 -0.95
CA ILE A 53 -2.26 4.65 0.19
C ILE A 53 -2.08 5.75 1.23
N GLY A 54 -3.14 6.49 1.50
CA GLY A 54 -3.16 7.48 2.56
C GLY A 54 -3.12 6.82 3.93
N PHE A 55 -4.10 5.95 4.23
CA PHE A 55 -4.20 5.25 5.50
C PHE A 55 -4.79 3.86 5.31
N ASN A 56 -4.44 2.93 6.21
CA ASN A 56 -5.17 1.69 6.39
C ASN A 56 -6.41 1.92 7.26
N ALA A 57 -7.50 1.27 6.88
CA ALA A 57 -8.77 1.33 7.58
C ALA A 57 -9.44 -0.05 7.63
N ARG A 58 -10.41 -0.21 8.51
CA ARG A 58 -11.17 -1.46 8.64
C ARG A 58 -12.66 -1.19 8.87
N SER A 59 -13.49 -2.15 8.46
CA SER A 59 -14.91 -2.16 8.78
C SER A 59 -15.16 -2.56 10.23
N ALA A 60 -16.36 -2.24 10.73
CA ALA A 60 -16.83 -2.67 12.05
C ALA A 60 -17.31 -4.13 12.08
N THR A 61 -17.26 -4.87 10.98
CA THR A 61 -17.71 -6.27 10.92
C THR A 61 -16.80 -7.21 11.70
N THR A 62 -17.31 -8.40 12.06
CA THR A 62 -16.52 -9.45 12.71
C THR A 62 -16.59 -10.72 11.87
N PRO A 63 -15.47 -11.17 11.27
CA PRO A 63 -14.15 -10.52 11.23
C PRO A 63 -14.16 -9.21 10.42
N PRO A 64 -13.22 -8.27 10.70
CA PRO A 64 -13.15 -7.02 9.97
C PRO A 64 -12.66 -7.24 8.55
N THR A 65 -13.15 -6.42 7.61
CA THR A 65 -12.57 -6.30 6.27
C THR A 65 -11.64 -5.09 6.28
N TYR A 66 -10.48 -5.23 5.64
CA TYR A 66 -9.44 -4.21 5.61
C TYR A 66 -9.44 -3.46 4.28
N TYR A 67 -9.14 -2.17 4.35
CA TYR A 67 -9.14 -1.24 3.23
C TYR A 67 -7.91 -0.31 3.29
N GLY A 68 -7.46 0.11 2.12
CA GLY A 68 -6.60 1.28 1.97
C GLY A 68 -7.43 2.46 1.46
N VAL A 69 -7.33 3.62 2.10
CA VAL A 69 -7.94 4.85 1.60
C VAL A 69 -6.92 5.66 0.81
N MET A 70 -7.35 6.29 -0.29
CA MET A 70 -6.50 7.03 -1.22
C MET A 70 -7.28 8.15 -1.90
N ILE A 71 -6.62 8.96 -2.73
CA ILE A 71 -7.30 9.96 -3.55
C ILE A 71 -8.15 9.30 -4.65
N GLY A 72 -9.25 9.96 -5.02
CA GLY A 72 -10.26 9.42 -5.93
C GLY A 72 -9.81 9.41 -7.39
N HIS A 73 -9.24 10.52 -7.88
CA HIS A 73 -8.87 10.66 -9.29
C HIS A 73 -7.81 9.66 -9.77
N CYS A 74 -7.00 9.07 -8.88
CA CYS A 74 -6.06 8.01 -9.22
C CYS A 74 -6.55 6.60 -8.86
N SER A 75 -7.67 6.46 -8.10
CA SER A 75 -8.14 5.19 -7.56
C SER A 75 -8.67 4.21 -8.62
N GLY A 76 -8.77 4.65 -9.86
CA GLY A 76 -9.32 3.87 -10.96
C GLY A 76 -10.82 3.64 -10.83
N THR A 77 -11.36 2.84 -11.75
CA THR A 77 -12.77 2.45 -11.73
C THR A 77 -13.04 1.31 -10.74
N TYR A 78 -14.30 1.10 -10.40
CA TYR A 78 -14.71 -0.03 -9.57
C TYR A 78 -14.12 -1.35 -10.07
N ARG A 79 -13.52 -2.15 -9.12
CA ARG A 79 -12.80 -3.41 -9.36
C ARG A 79 -11.45 -3.29 -10.11
N THR A 80 -10.89 -2.09 -10.29
CA THR A 80 -9.49 -1.98 -10.71
C THR A 80 -8.61 -2.79 -9.74
N THR A 81 -7.80 -3.71 -10.27
CA THR A 81 -6.86 -4.51 -9.47
C THR A 81 -5.60 -3.71 -9.18
N TRP A 82 -5.15 -3.79 -7.93
CA TRP A 82 -3.96 -3.13 -7.43
C TRP A 82 -2.88 -4.11 -7.00
N TYR A 83 -1.62 -3.72 -7.21
CA TYR A 83 -0.43 -4.50 -6.93
C TYR A 83 0.54 -3.70 -6.07
N ALA A 84 1.34 -4.41 -5.24
CA ALA A 84 2.36 -3.80 -4.41
C ALA A 84 3.64 -3.44 -5.19
N ASP A 85 3.82 -3.97 -6.38
CA ASP A 85 5.03 -3.86 -7.20
C ASP A 85 4.74 -3.33 -8.61
N ALA A 86 5.71 -2.64 -9.19
CA ALA A 86 5.61 -2.08 -10.54
C ALA A 86 5.49 -3.16 -11.63
N ALA A 87 6.01 -4.37 -11.39
CA ALA A 87 5.88 -5.51 -12.29
C ALA A 87 4.47 -6.13 -12.25
N ARG A 88 3.65 -5.72 -11.28
CA ARG A 88 2.27 -6.20 -11.10
C ARG A 88 2.18 -7.71 -10.88
N THR A 89 3.09 -8.24 -10.07
CA THR A 89 3.17 -9.66 -9.72
C THR A 89 2.57 -9.98 -8.35
N VAL A 90 2.46 -8.98 -7.45
CA VAL A 90 1.97 -9.12 -6.08
C VAL A 90 0.62 -8.43 -5.93
N PRO A 91 -0.52 -9.13 -6.14
CA PRO A 91 -1.84 -8.52 -6.01
C PRO A 91 -2.15 -8.16 -4.56
N VAL A 92 -2.72 -6.98 -4.34
CA VAL A 92 -3.05 -6.42 -3.03
C VAL A 92 -4.56 -6.43 -2.80
N GLY A 93 -5.33 -5.94 -3.78
CA GLY A 93 -6.76 -5.77 -3.64
C GLY A 93 -7.40 -5.14 -4.87
N VAL A 94 -8.62 -4.67 -4.69
CA VAL A 94 -9.41 -4.06 -5.78
C VAL A 94 -10.07 -2.76 -5.31
N THR A 95 -10.24 -1.80 -6.22
CA THR A 95 -11.04 -0.59 -5.95
C THR A 95 -12.46 -1.00 -5.57
N ALA A 96 -12.90 -0.61 -4.37
CA ALA A 96 -14.23 -0.90 -3.83
C ALA A 96 -15.22 0.26 -4.01
N GLY A 97 -14.72 1.46 -4.22
CA GLY A 97 -15.50 2.66 -4.51
C GLY A 97 -14.62 3.90 -4.56
N ALA A 98 -15.15 4.96 -5.17
CA ALA A 98 -14.49 6.25 -5.27
C ALA A 98 -15.53 7.35 -5.46
N SER A 99 -15.17 8.60 -5.12
CA SER A 99 -15.89 9.82 -5.46
C SER A 99 -14.88 10.79 -6.08
N TYR A 100 -15.17 11.25 -7.30
CA TYR A 100 -14.45 12.29 -8.03
C TYR A 100 -15.32 12.72 -9.22
N PRO A 101 -15.47 14.05 -9.52
CA PRO A 101 -14.73 15.18 -8.94
C PRO A 101 -15.43 15.89 -7.75
N ILE A 102 -16.60 15.47 -7.28
CA ILE A 102 -17.33 16.15 -6.19
C ILE A 102 -16.51 16.13 -4.90
N ASP A 103 -16.01 14.95 -4.53
CA ASP A 103 -14.98 14.71 -3.54
C ASP A 103 -13.76 14.15 -4.28
N ASP A 104 -12.65 13.91 -3.58
CA ASP A 104 -11.49 13.26 -4.19
C ASP A 104 -10.96 12.14 -3.31
N TYR A 105 -11.76 11.09 -3.14
CA TYR A 105 -11.38 9.91 -2.38
C TYR A 105 -11.73 8.61 -3.09
N GLY A 106 -10.97 7.57 -2.75
CA GLY A 106 -11.22 6.20 -3.17
C GLY A 106 -10.81 5.20 -2.10
N VAL A 107 -11.33 3.98 -2.20
CA VAL A 107 -10.97 2.88 -1.30
C VAL A 107 -10.60 1.63 -2.07
N VAL A 108 -9.54 0.98 -1.65
CA VAL A 108 -9.10 -0.34 -2.10
C VAL A 108 -9.44 -1.35 -1.02
N ARG A 109 -10.27 -2.33 -1.32
CA ARG A 109 -10.50 -3.47 -0.46
C ARG A 109 -9.35 -4.46 -0.63
N TYR A 110 -8.63 -4.75 0.43
CA TYR A 110 -7.58 -5.76 0.43
C TYR A 110 -8.17 -7.16 0.32
N THR A 111 -7.63 -7.96 -0.59
CA THR A 111 -8.10 -9.31 -0.89
C THR A 111 -7.03 -10.38 -0.71
N SER A 112 -5.75 -9.99 -0.65
CA SER A 112 -4.64 -10.91 -0.41
C SER A 112 -4.51 -11.22 1.08
N ASN A 113 -4.23 -12.47 1.41
CA ASN A 113 -4.00 -12.96 2.76
C ASN A 113 -2.51 -12.95 3.17
N THR A 114 -1.63 -12.46 2.30
CA THR A 114 -0.19 -12.34 2.53
C THR A 114 0.24 -10.90 2.85
N LEU A 115 -0.70 -10.06 3.30
CA LEU A 115 -0.44 -8.66 3.62
C LEU A 115 -0.31 -8.45 5.13
N ALA A 116 0.70 -7.64 5.52
CA ALA A 116 0.72 -6.94 6.81
C ALA A 116 0.17 -5.52 6.58
N LEU A 117 -0.82 -5.13 7.36
CA LEU A 117 -1.57 -3.89 7.20
C LEU A 117 -1.49 -3.06 8.50
N PRO A 118 -0.31 -2.54 8.88
CA PRO A 118 -0.17 -1.75 10.11
C PRO A 118 -0.90 -0.41 10.00
N GLY A 119 -1.30 0.15 11.15
CA GLY A 119 -1.96 1.46 11.28
C GLY A 119 -0.97 2.63 11.34
N ASP A 120 0.16 2.53 10.67
CA ASP A 120 1.21 3.55 10.69
C ASP A 120 1.49 4.18 9.31
N LEU A 121 2.26 5.27 9.32
CA LEU A 121 2.81 5.93 8.13
C LEU A 121 4.31 5.70 8.08
N SER A 122 4.86 5.50 6.88
CA SER A 122 6.29 5.51 6.66
C SER A 122 6.77 6.96 6.50
N LEU A 123 7.61 7.44 7.42
CA LEU A 123 8.21 8.79 7.35
C LEU A 123 9.49 8.83 6.52
N GLY A 124 9.92 7.68 5.99
CA GLY A 124 11.22 7.52 5.35
C GLY A 124 12.34 7.14 6.33
N GLY A 125 13.45 6.59 5.79
CA GLY A 125 14.60 6.19 6.60
C GLY A 125 14.31 5.15 7.71
N GLY A 126 13.21 4.41 7.62
CA GLY A 126 12.78 3.45 8.63
C GLY A 126 11.96 4.06 9.79
N ALA A 127 11.79 5.37 9.84
CA ALA A 127 10.93 6.02 10.83
C ALA A 127 9.45 5.81 10.52
N LEU A 128 8.65 5.63 11.57
CA LEU A 128 7.21 5.39 11.49
C LEU A 128 6.45 6.39 12.35
N GLN A 129 5.23 6.75 11.92
CA GLN A 129 4.27 7.53 12.68
C GLN A 129 3.04 6.67 12.92
N ASP A 130 2.78 6.34 14.17
CA ASP A 130 1.59 5.60 14.56
C ASP A 130 0.33 6.46 14.41
N ILE A 131 -0.74 5.88 13.84
CA ILE A 131 -2.03 6.54 13.61
C ILE A 131 -3.12 5.73 14.34
N THR A 132 -3.64 6.30 15.40
CA THR A 132 -4.60 5.66 16.31
C THR A 132 -6.06 6.08 16.07
N GLY A 133 -6.32 6.92 15.08
CA GLY A 133 -7.67 7.39 14.76
C GLY A 133 -7.65 8.53 13.74
N ALA A 134 -8.84 9.06 13.43
CA ALA A 134 -9.01 10.19 12.53
C ALA A 134 -9.59 11.40 13.26
N ALA A 135 -9.32 12.60 12.74
CA ALA A 135 -9.93 13.84 13.23
C ALA A 135 -10.01 14.91 12.14
N THR A 136 -11.05 15.73 12.19
CA THR A 136 -11.07 17.01 11.46
C THR A 136 -10.24 18.02 12.25
N PRO A 137 -9.22 18.65 11.64
CA PRO A 137 -8.37 19.61 12.34
C PRO A 137 -9.10 20.94 12.53
N ALA A 138 -8.63 21.75 13.47
CA ALA A 138 -9.05 23.15 13.62
C ALA A 138 -8.17 24.09 12.79
N VAL A 139 -8.71 25.24 12.37
CA VAL A 139 -7.89 26.35 11.84
C VAL A 139 -6.88 26.79 12.89
N GLY A 140 -5.62 26.97 12.49
CA GLY A 140 -4.49 27.23 13.37
C GLY A 140 -3.76 25.98 13.88
N GLN A 141 -4.34 24.78 13.69
CA GLN A 141 -3.69 23.53 14.09
C GLN A 141 -2.54 23.17 13.15
N SER A 142 -1.45 22.62 13.73
CA SER A 142 -0.35 22.07 12.94
C SER A 142 -0.76 20.77 12.26
N VAL A 143 -0.42 20.64 11.00
CA VAL A 143 -0.60 19.43 10.18
C VAL A 143 0.69 19.14 9.44
N CYS A 144 1.08 17.86 9.40
CA CYS A 144 2.18 17.36 8.58
C CYS A 144 1.65 16.41 7.50
N HIS A 145 2.34 16.32 6.36
CA HIS A 145 2.12 15.24 5.42
C HIS A 145 3.44 14.52 5.08
N VAL A 146 3.33 13.33 4.54
CA VAL A 146 4.49 12.55 4.10
C VAL A 146 4.44 12.44 2.57
N GLY A 147 5.08 13.41 1.92
CA GLY A 147 5.21 13.42 0.45
C GLY A 147 6.27 12.44 -0.03
N ARG A 148 6.03 11.83 -1.17
CA ARG A 148 7.01 10.93 -1.80
C ARG A 148 8.23 11.67 -2.32
N ALA A 149 8.02 12.88 -2.83
CA ALA A 149 9.09 13.74 -3.35
C ALA A 149 9.63 14.68 -2.28
N SER A 150 8.76 15.29 -1.47
CA SER A 150 9.15 16.30 -0.48
C SER A 150 9.57 15.71 0.88
N GLY A 151 9.21 14.44 1.17
CA GLY A 151 9.37 13.86 2.50
C GLY A 151 8.36 14.43 3.51
N VAL A 152 8.71 14.47 4.79
CA VAL A 152 7.85 15.03 5.83
C VAL A 152 7.87 16.56 5.74
N ARG A 153 6.69 17.15 5.56
CA ARG A 153 6.48 18.61 5.57
C ARG A 153 5.35 18.95 6.52
N CYS A 154 5.54 20.03 7.28
CA CYS A 154 4.56 20.48 8.24
C CYS A 154 4.18 21.94 7.96
N GLY A 155 2.97 22.29 8.33
CA GLY A 155 2.42 23.63 8.19
C GLY A 155 1.23 23.82 9.13
N THR A 156 0.45 24.86 8.87
CA THR A 156 -0.70 25.24 9.69
C THR A 156 -1.95 25.22 8.85
N VAL A 157 -3.04 24.65 9.36
CA VAL A 157 -4.37 24.69 8.75
C VAL A 157 -4.85 26.15 8.71
N THR A 158 -5.19 26.65 7.52
CA THR A 158 -5.62 28.04 7.30
C THR A 158 -7.10 28.17 7.01
N ALA A 159 -7.73 27.13 6.47
CA ALA A 159 -9.16 27.11 6.20
C ALA A 159 -9.68 25.67 6.13
N LEU A 160 -10.96 25.50 6.38
CA LEU A 160 -11.72 24.28 6.19
C LEU A 160 -12.82 24.52 5.16
N ASN A 161 -13.39 23.44 4.62
CA ASN A 161 -14.48 23.48 3.65
C ASN A 161 -14.15 24.33 2.41
N VAL A 162 -12.92 24.20 1.92
CA VAL A 162 -12.43 24.93 0.75
C VAL A 162 -12.85 24.19 -0.53
N THR A 163 -13.17 24.96 -1.57
CA THR A 163 -13.50 24.44 -2.89
C THR A 163 -12.34 24.71 -3.85
N VAL A 164 -11.95 23.69 -4.63
CA VAL A 164 -10.92 23.78 -5.67
C VAL A 164 -11.50 23.33 -6.99
N ASN A 165 -11.29 24.12 -8.06
CA ASN A 165 -11.71 23.79 -9.41
C ASN A 165 -10.54 23.11 -10.15
N PHE A 166 -10.78 21.92 -10.65
CA PHE A 166 -9.91 21.15 -11.55
C PHE A 166 -10.48 21.19 -12.97
N ALA A 167 -9.70 20.73 -13.94
CA ALA A 167 -10.16 20.63 -15.33
C ALA A 167 -11.33 19.63 -15.46
N GLU A 168 -11.35 18.60 -14.65
CA GLU A 168 -12.35 17.52 -14.64
C GLU A 168 -13.62 17.89 -13.85
N GLY A 169 -13.56 18.94 -13.04
CA GLY A 169 -14.67 19.39 -12.19
C GLY A 169 -14.23 20.03 -10.88
N THR A 170 -15.17 20.21 -9.98
CA THR A 170 -14.96 20.92 -8.73
C THR A 170 -14.97 19.97 -7.56
N VAL A 171 -13.94 20.06 -6.70
CA VAL A 171 -13.84 19.30 -5.44
C VAL A 171 -14.14 20.25 -4.28
N HIS A 172 -14.99 19.80 -3.37
CA HIS A 172 -15.48 20.57 -2.22
C HIS A 172 -14.93 20.02 -0.90
N GLY A 173 -15.14 20.75 0.18
CA GLY A 173 -14.91 20.27 1.55
C GLY A 173 -13.43 20.20 1.95
N LEU A 174 -12.49 20.66 1.15
CA LEU A 174 -11.06 20.50 1.37
C LEU A 174 -10.52 21.29 2.57
N ILE A 175 -9.45 20.74 3.18
CA ILE A 175 -8.66 21.39 4.19
C ILE A 175 -7.50 22.12 3.51
N ARG A 176 -7.34 23.43 3.76
CA ARG A 176 -6.22 24.21 3.25
C ARG A 176 -5.17 24.42 4.33
N SER A 177 -3.89 24.25 3.99
CA SER A 177 -2.77 24.50 4.91
C SER A 177 -1.61 25.20 4.23
N THR A 178 -0.68 25.75 5.04
CA THR A 178 0.59 26.34 4.58
C THR A 178 1.68 25.29 4.35
N THR A 179 1.36 23.99 4.42
CA THR A 179 2.31 22.93 4.12
C THR A 179 2.72 23.02 2.66
N CYS A 180 4.01 23.01 2.36
CA CYS A 180 4.49 22.96 0.98
C CYS A 180 4.46 21.52 0.46
N ALA A 181 4.29 21.36 -0.85
CA ALA A 181 4.38 20.07 -1.55
C ALA A 181 5.19 20.21 -2.84
N GLU A 182 5.69 19.09 -3.35
CA GLU A 182 6.41 18.99 -4.61
C GLU A 182 5.64 18.12 -5.61
N PRO A 183 5.87 18.27 -6.92
CA PRO A 183 5.30 17.37 -7.91
C PRO A 183 5.60 15.90 -7.59
N GLY A 184 4.56 15.07 -7.53
CA GLY A 184 4.64 13.66 -7.16
C GLY A 184 4.27 13.35 -5.70
N ASP A 185 3.84 14.35 -4.93
CA ASP A 185 3.33 14.17 -3.56
C ASP A 185 1.83 13.88 -3.51
N ASP A 186 1.14 13.84 -4.66
CA ASP A 186 -0.30 13.56 -4.69
C ASP A 186 -0.64 12.26 -3.95
N GLY A 187 -1.69 12.31 -3.14
CA GLY A 187 -2.11 11.24 -2.25
C GLY A 187 -1.33 11.16 -0.94
N ALA A 188 -0.36 12.06 -0.69
CA ALA A 188 0.42 12.06 0.55
C ALA A 188 -0.49 12.09 1.79
N PRO A 189 -0.35 11.14 2.75
CA PRO A 189 -1.11 11.13 3.98
C PRO A 189 -0.77 12.33 4.85
N ALA A 190 -1.79 13.06 5.30
CA ALA A 190 -1.69 14.20 6.21
C ALA A 190 -2.19 13.82 7.59
N TYR A 191 -1.42 14.19 8.63
CA TYR A 191 -1.68 13.82 10.01
C TYR A 191 -1.38 14.96 10.97
N SER A 192 -1.94 14.88 12.19
CA SER A 192 -1.64 15.77 13.32
C SER A 192 -1.50 14.92 14.59
N GLY A 193 -0.28 14.82 15.13
CA GLY A 193 0.04 13.84 16.15
C GLY A 193 -0.24 12.41 15.67
N THR A 194 -1.06 11.65 16.38
CA THR A 194 -1.47 10.30 16.02
C THR A 194 -2.81 10.25 15.26
N ARG A 195 -3.29 11.39 14.74
CA ARG A 195 -4.58 11.46 14.05
C ARG A 195 -4.40 11.63 12.56
N ALA A 196 -5.04 10.76 11.79
CA ALA A 196 -5.23 10.94 10.36
C ALA A 196 -6.11 12.17 10.12
N VAL A 197 -5.68 13.05 9.21
CA VAL A 197 -6.39 14.29 8.85
C VAL A 197 -6.98 14.18 7.45
N GLY A 198 -6.17 13.76 6.48
CA GLY A 198 -6.59 13.69 5.09
C GLY A 198 -5.46 13.21 4.19
N PHE A 199 -5.59 13.42 2.89
CA PHE A 199 -4.56 13.15 1.90
C PHE A 199 -4.52 14.25 0.86
N LEU A 200 -3.31 14.57 0.38
CA LEU A 200 -3.03 15.66 -0.55
C LEU A 200 -3.72 15.42 -1.90
N VAL A 201 -4.53 16.39 -2.33
CA VAL A 201 -5.24 16.34 -3.63
C VAL A 201 -4.83 17.47 -4.57
N ALA A 202 -4.29 18.55 -4.02
CA ALA A 202 -3.77 19.67 -4.80
C ALA A 202 -2.76 20.47 -4.00
N SER A 203 -1.88 21.16 -4.70
CA SER A 203 -0.95 22.12 -4.09
C SER A 203 -0.66 23.30 -5.03
N THR A 204 -0.20 24.41 -4.45
CA THR A 204 0.35 25.56 -5.19
C THR A 204 1.66 25.99 -4.55
N GLY A 205 2.59 26.55 -5.35
CA GLY A 205 3.95 26.86 -4.89
C GLY A 205 4.82 25.61 -4.82
N ASN A 206 5.89 25.65 -4.02
CA ASN A 206 6.83 24.55 -3.81
C ASN A 206 7.51 24.69 -2.44
N CYS A 207 8.37 23.74 -2.08
CA CYS A 207 9.04 23.78 -0.76
C CYS A 207 10.25 24.72 -0.70
N ALA A 208 10.73 25.25 -1.83
CA ALA A 208 11.80 26.24 -1.84
C ALA A 208 11.32 27.67 -1.58
N SER A 209 10.12 28.01 -2.09
CA SER A 209 9.54 29.37 -1.99
C SER A 209 8.30 29.45 -1.08
N GLY A 210 7.89 28.34 -0.49
CA GLY A 210 6.65 28.21 0.24
C GLY A 210 5.51 27.73 -0.64
N GLY A 211 4.50 27.11 -0.04
CA GLY A 211 3.39 26.53 -0.77
C GLY A 211 2.11 26.46 0.05
N VAL A 212 1.06 26.05 -0.62
CA VAL A 212 -0.25 25.77 -0.02
C VAL A 212 -0.68 24.37 -0.48
N SER A 213 -1.12 23.58 0.46
CA SER A 213 -1.66 22.25 0.20
C SER A 213 -3.15 22.18 0.51
N TYR A 214 -3.86 21.38 -0.26
CA TYR A 214 -5.28 21.08 -0.08
C TYR A 214 -5.44 19.59 0.14
N TYR A 215 -6.12 19.21 1.23
CA TYR A 215 -6.32 17.82 1.61
C TYR A 215 -7.80 17.45 1.55
N GLN A 216 -8.09 16.30 0.96
CA GLN A 216 -9.38 15.63 1.15
C GLN A 216 -9.46 15.15 2.59
N PRO A 217 -10.50 15.53 3.37
CA PRO A 217 -10.65 15.03 4.74
C PRO A 217 -10.81 13.51 4.77
N VAL A 218 -10.01 12.82 5.59
CA VAL A 218 -10.15 11.37 5.74
C VAL A 218 -11.48 10.98 6.39
N THR A 219 -12.03 11.84 7.25
CA THR A 219 -13.31 11.61 7.94
C THR A 219 -14.49 11.45 6.99
N GLU A 220 -14.45 12.08 5.80
CA GLU A 220 -15.50 11.94 4.78
C GLU A 220 -15.50 10.53 4.19
N VAL A 221 -14.35 10.04 3.72
CA VAL A 221 -14.28 8.69 3.16
C VAL A 221 -14.56 7.61 4.22
N LEU A 222 -14.09 7.81 5.47
CA LEU A 222 -14.40 6.90 6.55
C LEU A 222 -15.90 6.83 6.84
N GLY A 223 -16.58 7.99 6.84
CA GLY A 223 -18.03 8.07 7.00
C GLY A 223 -18.80 7.43 5.83
N ALA A 224 -18.39 7.71 4.58
CA ALA A 224 -19.04 7.19 3.38
C ALA A 224 -19.00 5.66 3.28
N PHE A 225 -17.94 5.03 3.81
CA PHE A 225 -17.75 3.56 3.73
C PHE A 225 -17.92 2.84 5.09
N GLY A 226 -18.28 3.55 6.16
CA GLY A 226 -18.41 2.96 7.50
C GLY A 226 -17.11 2.35 8.03
N LEU A 227 -15.99 3.04 7.81
CA LEU A 227 -14.64 2.57 8.14
C LEU A 227 -14.05 3.33 9.33
N THR A 228 -13.04 2.74 9.95
CA THR A 228 -12.19 3.37 10.97
C THR A 228 -10.73 3.10 10.67
N VAL A 229 -9.85 4.10 10.84
CA VAL A 229 -8.40 3.90 10.93
C VAL A 229 -8.04 3.32 12.29
N TYR A 230 -6.93 2.63 12.41
CA TYR A 230 -6.52 1.89 13.63
C TYR A 230 -5.01 1.90 13.80
#